data_345e9d0f836d3e1aa028274b84ce1d08
#
_entry.id   345e9d0f836d3e1aa028274b84ce1d08
#
_cell.length_a   1.000
_cell.length_b   1.000
_cell.length_c   1.000
_cell.angle_alpha   90.00
_cell.angle_beta   90.00
_cell.angle_gamma   90.00
#
_symmetry.space_group_name_H-M   'P 1'
#
loop_
_entity.id
_entity.type
_entity.pdbx_description
1 polymer ?
#
loop_
_entity_poly.entity_id
_entity_poly.type
_entity_poly.pdbx_seq_one_letter_code
_entity_poly.pdbx_strand_id
1 'polypeptide(L)'
;MRTSLRGETYMIQKLIEKLNKKRLKERISSAIVMVTLIVSISGVVGAVSGIVISNRYNYALKNYGFSQGDIGKMMITFADTRSYLRAAIGYQDENLVNSCVENYEKKKESCQQYTKEVKNTVSSSDEEKIYSSITEKLTEYYEICDAVLEKGKNTQDIDVRHEAQQMAYDQVAPIYEEIYQDMVKLMEANTEHGDKLEKILTMV
;
A
#
# COMPACT_ATOMS: atom_id res chain seq x y z
N MET A 1 15.97 -19.30 36.74
CA MET A 1 16.88 -19.67 35.63
C MET A 1 17.88 -20.80 35.99
N ARG A 2 18.31 -21.00 37.25
CA ARG A 2 19.28 -22.06 37.65
C ARG A 2 18.68 -23.47 37.79
N THR A 3 17.38 -23.66 37.94
CA THR A 3 16.70 -24.95 38.10
C THR A 3 16.48 -25.71 36.79
N SER A 4 16.31 -25.03 35.65
CA SER A 4 16.12 -25.65 34.33
C SER A 4 17.41 -26.34 33.84
N LEU A 5 18.56 -25.71 34.01
CA LEU A 5 19.87 -26.26 33.60
C LEU A 5 20.26 -27.53 34.34
N ARG A 6 19.84 -27.71 35.60
CA ARG A 6 20.11 -28.95 36.40
C ARG A 6 19.30 -30.14 35.91
N GLY A 7 18.07 -29.92 35.44
CA GLY A 7 17.21 -30.98 34.91
C GLY A 7 17.73 -31.49 33.55
N GLU A 8 18.19 -30.60 32.69
CA GLU A 8 18.74 -30.97 31.39
C GLU A 8 20.05 -31.75 31.51
N THR A 9 20.94 -31.31 32.40
CA THR A 9 22.21 -32.01 32.67
C THR A 9 21.97 -33.43 33.22
N TYR A 10 20.98 -33.62 34.09
CA TYR A 10 20.62 -34.93 34.60
C TYR A 10 20.05 -35.86 33.54
N MET A 11 19.21 -35.37 32.63
CA MET A 11 18.67 -36.17 31.53
C MET A 11 19.76 -36.60 30.55
N ILE A 12 20.69 -35.68 30.20
CA ILE A 12 21.83 -35.99 29.32
C ILE A 12 22.74 -37.05 29.94
N GLN A 13 23.07 -36.95 31.24
CA GLN A 13 23.87 -37.97 31.95
C GLN A 13 23.20 -39.34 31.97
N LYS A 14 21.91 -39.42 32.20
CA LYS A 14 21.13 -40.67 32.19
C LYS A 14 21.07 -41.31 30.79
N LEU A 15 21.02 -40.52 29.75
CA LEU A 15 21.11 -40.96 28.35
C LEU A 15 22.49 -41.51 28.03
N ILE A 16 23.56 -40.87 28.47
CA ILE A 16 24.94 -41.28 28.29
C ILE A 16 25.20 -42.61 29.02
N GLU A 17 24.73 -42.77 30.25
CA GLU A 17 24.84 -44.05 30.99
C GLU A 17 24.11 -45.19 30.29
N LYS A 18 22.90 -44.94 29.77
CA LYS A 18 22.10 -45.91 29.04
C LYS A 18 22.76 -46.36 27.71
N LEU A 19 23.39 -45.40 27.03
CA LEU A 19 24.19 -45.66 25.83
C LEU A 19 25.47 -46.44 26.12
N ASN A 20 26.12 -46.20 27.24
CA ASN A 20 27.34 -46.87 27.64
C ASN A 20 27.17 -48.36 27.99
N LYS A 21 25.94 -48.79 28.31
CA LYS A 21 25.62 -50.24 28.60
C LYS A 21 25.30 -51.06 27.35
N LYS A 22 25.17 -50.42 26.15
CA LYS A 22 24.86 -51.10 24.90
C LYS A 22 26.12 -51.55 24.17
N ARG A 23 26.02 -52.59 23.30
CA ARG A 23 27.13 -53.04 22.43
C ARG A 23 27.48 -51.93 21.44
N LEU A 24 28.73 -51.87 20.96
CA LEU A 24 29.25 -50.76 20.09
C LEU A 24 28.34 -50.51 18.88
N LYS A 25 27.85 -51.56 18.24
CA LYS A 25 26.94 -51.48 17.09
C LYS A 25 25.63 -50.77 17.42
N GLU A 26 25.06 -51.04 18.58
CA GLU A 26 23.79 -50.41 19.06
C GLU A 26 24.00 -48.96 19.46
N ARG A 27 25.19 -48.58 19.94
CA ARG A 27 25.54 -47.20 20.26
C ARG A 27 25.64 -46.36 18.98
N ILE A 28 26.31 -46.87 17.95
CA ILE A 28 26.45 -46.21 16.65
C ILE A 28 25.05 -46.02 16.01
N SER A 29 24.25 -47.07 15.96
CA SER A 29 22.89 -47.03 15.41
C SER A 29 22.01 -46.01 16.17
N SER A 30 22.06 -45.99 17.49
CA SER A 30 21.30 -45.05 18.32
C SER A 30 21.74 -43.60 18.10
N ALA A 31 23.04 -43.37 17.92
CA ALA A 31 23.59 -42.02 17.63
C ALA A 31 23.13 -41.55 16.25
N ILE A 32 23.15 -42.39 15.23
CA ILE A 32 22.67 -42.06 13.89
C ILE A 32 21.18 -41.69 13.93
N VAL A 33 20.35 -42.52 14.57
CA VAL A 33 18.92 -42.24 14.71
C VAL A 33 18.64 -40.90 15.42
N MET A 34 19.40 -40.60 16.50
CA MET A 34 19.26 -39.35 17.23
C MET A 34 19.65 -38.14 16.37
N VAL A 35 20.76 -38.20 15.65
CA VAL A 35 21.16 -37.14 14.73
C VAL A 35 20.13 -36.95 13.61
N THR A 36 19.64 -38.03 13.03
CA THR A 36 18.59 -37.97 11.99
C THR A 36 17.32 -37.30 12.51
N LEU A 37 16.89 -37.63 13.74
CA LEU A 37 15.73 -36.99 14.37
C LEU A 37 15.93 -35.48 14.57
N ILE A 38 17.09 -35.09 15.09
CA ILE A 38 17.42 -33.66 15.29
C ILE A 38 17.40 -32.90 13.96
N VAL A 39 18.03 -33.43 12.92
CA VAL A 39 18.05 -32.84 11.59
C VAL A 39 16.64 -32.75 10.98
N SER A 40 15.84 -33.82 11.15
CA SER A 40 14.46 -33.82 10.65
C SER A 40 13.59 -32.76 11.35
N ILE A 41 13.69 -32.63 12.66
CA ILE A 41 12.97 -31.59 13.42
C ILE A 41 13.42 -30.20 12.97
N SER A 42 14.73 -29.97 12.83
CA SER A 42 15.26 -28.71 12.35
C SER A 42 14.79 -28.36 10.93
N GLY A 43 14.69 -29.37 10.06
CA GLY A 43 14.16 -29.20 8.71
C GLY A 43 12.67 -28.78 8.72
N VAL A 44 11.85 -29.41 9.55
CA VAL A 44 10.43 -29.06 9.68
C VAL A 44 10.26 -27.64 10.23
N VAL A 45 11.01 -27.29 11.29
CA VAL A 45 11.00 -25.93 11.85
C VAL A 45 11.41 -24.89 10.82
N GLY A 46 12.48 -25.18 10.06
CA GLY A 46 12.94 -24.29 8.98
C GLY A 46 11.89 -24.09 7.88
N ALA A 47 11.22 -25.17 7.47
CA ALA A 47 10.17 -25.10 6.45
C ALA A 47 8.95 -24.28 6.93
N VAL A 48 8.48 -24.51 8.16
CA VAL A 48 7.36 -23.78 8.75
C VAL A 48 7.73 -22.28 8.89
N SER A 49 8.91 -21.99 9.41
CA SER A 49 9.39 -20.60 9.53
C SER A 49 9.48 -19.91 8.15
N GLY A 50 9.96 -20.61 7.12
CA GLY A 50 10.02 -20.10 5.75
C GLY A 50 8.63 -19.75 5.19
N ILE A 51 7.63 -20.59 5.42
CA ILE A 51 6.24 -20.31 5.01
C ILE A 51 5.67 -19.08 5.74
N VAL A 52 5.88 -18.99 7.06
CA VAL A 52 5.41 -17.85 7.86
C VAL A 52 6.04 -16.55 7.39
N ILE A 53 7.36 -16.54 7.18
CA ILE A 53 8.10 -15.36 6.69
C ILE A 53 7.61 -14.98 5.28
N SER A 54 7.48 -15.96 4.38
CA SER A 54 6.99 -15.71 3.01
C SER A 54 5.59 -15.09 3.01
N ASN A 55 4.67 -15.60 3.83
CA ASN A 55 3.33 -15.06 3.93
C ASN A 55 3.30 -13.63 4.48
N ARG A 56 4.11 -13.34 5.50
CA ARG A 56 4.24 -11.99 6.06
C ARG A 56 4.88 -11.02 5.06
N TYR A 57 5.91 -11.46 4.35
CA TYR A 57 6.55 -10.65 3.31
C TYR A 57 5.60 -10.34 2.15
N ASN A 58 4.84 -11.32 1.67
CA ASN A 58 3.82 -11.10 0.64
C ASN A 58 2.72 -10.15 1.10
N TYR A 59 2.31 -10.26 2.37
CA TYR A 59 1.36 -9.32 2.97
C TYR A 59 1.92 -7.89 3.00
N ALA A 60 3.18 -7.72 3.43
CA ALA A 60 3.85 -6.42 3.46
C ALA A 60 3.97 -5.80 2.08
N LEU A 61 4.43 -6.57 1.09
CA LEU A 61 4.54 -6.10 -0.30
C LEU A 61 3.18 -5.69 -0.87
N LYS A 62 2.16 -6.51 -0.68
CA LYS A 62 0.83 -6.26 -1.25
C LYS A 62 0.16 -5.03 -0.63
N ASN A 63 0.22 -4.90 0.69
CA ASN A 63 -0.54 -3.87 1.38
C ASN A 63 0.23 -2.56 1.57
N TYR A 64 1.56 -2.58 1.52
CA TYR A 64 2.37 -1.37 1.73
C TYR A 64 3.31 -1.05 0.58
N GLY A 65 4.00 -2.04 0.01
CA GLY A 65 4.93 -1.78 -1.10
C GLY A 65 4.22 -1.37 -2.40
N PHE A 66 3.23 -2.14 -2.81
CA PHE A 66 2.49 -1.83 -4.05
C PHE A 66 1.45 -0.72 -3.86
N SER A 67 0.86 -0.59 -2.67
CA SER A 67 -0.13 0.44 -2.39
C SER A 67 0.42 1.86 -2.50
N GLN A 68 1.67 2.09 -2.11
CA GLN A 68 2.33 3.38 -2.31
C GLN A 68 2.40 3.75 -3.80
N GLY A 69 2.65 2.75 -4.67
CA GLY A 69 2.61 2.93 -6.12
C GLY A 69 1.21 3.31 -6.62
N ASP A 70 0.17 2.71 -6.09
CA ASP A 70 -1.21 2.98 -6.52
C ASP A 70 -1.72 4.31 -5.96
N ILE A 71 -1.39 4.68 -4.72
CA ILE A 71 -1.64 6.02 -4.18
C ILE A 71 -0.90 7.07 -5.03
N GLY A 72 0.37 6.82 -5.39
CA GLY A 72 1.15 7.72 -6.27
C GLY A 72 0.51 7.91 -7.65
N LYS A 73 0.02 6.83 -8.28
CA LYS A 73 -0.70 6.91 -9.57
C LYS A 73 -2.01 7.70 -9.43
N MET A 74 -2.76 7.48 -8.34
CA MET A 74 -3.97 8.24 -8.03
C MET A 74 -3.66 9.74 -7.91
N MET A 75 -2.60 10.11 -7.17
CA MET A 75 -2.17 11.51 -7.02
C MET A 75 -1.75 12.14 -8.35
N ILE A 76 -0.97 11.43 -9.17
CA ILE A 76 -0.51 11.92 -10.48
C ILE A 76 -1.71 12.13 -11.42
N THR A 77 -2.60 11.14 -11.53
CA THR A 77 -3.77 11.26 -12.40
C THR A 77 -4.73 12.34 -11.94
N PHE A 78 -4.88 12.53 -10.62
CA PHE A 78 -5.64 13.63 -10.03
C PHE A 78 -5.03 15.00 -10.38
N ALA A 79 -3.71 15.16 -10.26
CA ALA A 79 -3.02 16.39 -10.64
C ALA A 79 -3.14 16.67 -12.14
N ASP A 80 -3.10 15.63 -12.97
CA ASP A 80 -3.29 15.73 -14.42
C ASP A 80 -4.70 16.25 -14.75
N THR A 81 -5.76 15.81 -14.04
CA THR A 81 -7.13 16.32 -14.29
C THR A 81 -7.20 17.83 -14.10
N ARG A 82 -6.61 18.36 -13.02
CA ARG A 82 -6.53 19.81 -12.81
C ARG A 82 -5.78 20.52 -13.92
N SER A 83 -4.68 19.94 -14.37
CA SER A 83 -3.85 20.54 -15.42
C SER A 83 -4.61 20.63 -16.75
N TYR A 84 -5.30 19.55 -17.14
CA TYR A 84 -6.11 19.54 -18.36
C TYR A 84 -7.36 20.41 -18.26
N LEU A 85 -8.02 20.47 -17.09
CA LEU A 85 -9.11 21.41 -16.85
C LEU A 85 -8.67 22.86 -17.10
N ARG A 86 -7.57 23.27 -16.48
CA ARG A 86 -7.03 24.64 -16.64
C ARG A 86 -6.62 24.94 -18.08
N ALA A 87 -6.05 23.97 -18.77
CA ALA A 87 -5.69 24.10 -20.18
C ALA A 87 -6.95 24.23 -21.06
N ALA A 88 -7.99 23.42 -20.83
CA ALA A 88 -9.23 23.46 -21.59
C ALA A 88 -9.95 24.80 -21.49
N ILE A 89 -9.98 25.44 -20.32
CA ILE A 89 -10.59 26.76 -20.14
C ILE A 89 -9.64 27.94 -20.47
N GLY A 90 -8.34 27.63 -20.68
CA GLY A 90 -7.30 28.64 -20.96
C GLY A 90 -7.00 28.83 -22.46
N TYR A 91 -7.07 27.76 -23.26
CA TYR A 91 -6.80 27.81 -24.68
C TYR A 91 -7.95 28.43 -25.48
N GLN A 92 -7.60 29.06 -26.64
CA GLN A 92 -8.56 29.61 -27.58
C GLN A 92 -8.73 28.75 -28.83
N ASP A 93 -7.74 27.92 -29.14
CA ASP A 93 -7.79 27.01 -30.27
C ASP A 93 -8.72 25.82 -29.94
N GLU A 94 -9.74 25.63 -30.75
CA GLU A 94 -10.76 24.61 -30.54
C GLU A 94 -10.19 23.19 -30.53
N ASN A 95 -9.18 22.90 -31.36
CA ASN A 95 -8.56 21.58 -31.38
C ASN A 95 -7.77 21.32 -30.09
N LEU A 96 -7.07 22.35 -29.58
CA LEU A 96 -6.35 22.24 -28.29
C LEU A 96 -7.34 22.06 -27.13
N VAL A 97 -8.42 22.82 -27.12
CA VAL A 97 -9.49 22.69 -26.11
C VAL A 97 -10.06 21.28 -26.12
N ASN A 98 -10.48 20.77 -27.29
CA ASN A 98 -11.05 19.43 -27.41
C ASN A 98 -10.05 18.35 -26.96
N SER A 99 -8.78 18.46 -27.34
CA SER A 99 -7.72 17.55 -26.88
C SER A 99 -7.54 17.59 -25.35
N CYS A 100 -7.62 18.78 -24.74
CA CYS A 100 -7.53 18.91 -23.28
C CYS A 100 -8.74 18.30 -22.58
N VAL A 101 -9.95 18.48 -23.12
CA VAL A 101 -11.17 17.87 -22.58
C VAL A 101 -11.08 16.33 -22.66
N GLU A 102 -10.67 15.77 -23.80
CA GLU A 102 -10.49 14.32 -23.96
C GLU A 102 -9.48 13.76 -22.96
N ASN A 103 -8.34 14.44 -22.78
CA ASN A 103 -7.34 14.02 -21.82
C ASN A 103 -7.81 14.19 -20.38
N TYR A 104 -8.60 15.22 -20.05
CA TYR A 104 -9.24 15.37 -18.74
C TYR A 104 -10.11 14.17 -18.43
N GLU A 105 -11.02 13.76 -19.33
CA GLU A 105 -11.89 12.62 -19.12
C GLU A 105 -11.09 11.32 -18.93
N LYS A 106 -10.08 11.06 -19.75
CA LYS A 106 -9.19 9.90 -19.59
C LYS A 106 -8.49 9.86 -18.22
N LYS A 107 -8.04 11.02 -17.75
CA LYS A 107 -7.37 11.11 -16.44
C LYS A 107 -8.33 11.00 -15.28
N LYS A 108 -9.55 11.53 -15.42
CA LYS A 108 -10.65 11.36 -14.46
C LYS A 108 -10.99 9.87 -14.29
N GLU A 109 -11.19 9.14 -15.40
CA GLU A 109 -11.42 7.69 -15.36
C GLU A 109 -10.26 6.93 -14.71
N SER A 110 -9.01 7.25 -15.10
CA SER A 110 -7.83 6.62 -14.50
C SER A 110 -7.71 6.90 -13.01
N CYS A 111 -7.98 8.13 -12.56
CA CYS A 111 -7.98 8.49 -11.15
C CYS A 111 -9.06 7.70 -10.37
N GLN A 112 -10.27 7.59 -10.92
CA GLN A 112 -11.34 6.80 -10.33
C GLN A 112 -10.99 5.30 -10.24
N GLN A 113 -10.30 4.76 -11.25
CA GLN A 113 -9.80 3.39 -11.22
C GLN A 113 -8.78 3.20 -10.10
N TYR A 114 -7.73 4.04 -10.03
CA TYR A 114 -6.72 3.96 -8.98
C TYR A 114 -7.31 4.18 -7.58
N THR A 115 -8.30 5.05 -7.45
CA THR A 115 -9.04 5.23 -6.19
C THR A 115 -9.66 3.90 -5.72
N LYS A 116 -10.26 3.11 -6.65
CA LYS A 116 -10.81 1.79 -6.32
C LYS A 116 -9.73 0.77 -5.98
N GLU A 117 -8.57 0.82 -6.66
CA GLU A 117 -7.44 -0.07 -6.38
C GLU A 117 -6.86 0.21 -4.99
N VAL A 118 -6.68 1.48 -4.63
CA VAL A 118 -6.22 1.94 -3.30
C VAL A 118 -7.15 1.45 -2.17
N LYS A 119 -8.47 1.34 -2.40
CA LYS A 119 -9.40 0.78 -1.41
C LYS A 119 -8.97 -0.59 -0.88
N ASN A 120 -8.41 -1.43 -1.75
CA ASN A 120 -7.99 -2.79 -1.38
C ASN A 120 -6.75 -2.81 -0.47
N THR A 121 -6.07 -1.69 -0.32
CA THR A 121 -4.84 -1.57 0.47
C THR A 121 -5.05 -0.83 1.78
N VAL A 122 -6.21 -0.22 1.98
CA VAL A 122 -6.62 0.41 3.24
C VAL A 122 -6.76 -0.67 4.31
N SER A 123 -5.96 -0.58 5.36
CA SER A 123 -5.79 -1.64 6.36
C SER A 123 -6.11 -1.22 7.79
N SER A 124 -6.25 0.08 8.05
CA SER A 124 -6.53 0.63 9.37
C SER A 124 -7.77 1.52 9.38
N SER A 125 -8.36 1.71 10.58
CA SER A 125 -9.50 2.62 10.77
C SER A 125 -9.18 4.07 10.41
N ASP A 126 -7.94 4.49 10.58
CA ASP A 126 -7.56 5.88 10.27
C ASP A 126 -7.35 6.07 8.77
N GLU A 127 -6.73 5.11 8.09
CA GLU A 127 -6.69 5.08 6.62
C GLU A 127 -8.09 5.04 6.00
N GLU A 128 -9.03 4.27 6.58
CA GLU A 128 -10.41 4.20 6.11
C GLU A 128 -11.11 5.56 6.19
N LYS A 129 -10.91 6.32 7.26
CA LYS A 129 -11.48 7.68 7.40
C LYS A 129 -10.91 8.63 6.35
N ILE A 130 -9.58 8.60 6.14
CA ILE A 130 -8.92 9.45 5.14
C ILE A 130 -9.41 9.07 3.74
N TYR A 131 -9.45 7.77 3.42
CA TYR A 131 -9.94 7.28 2.14
C TYR A 131 -11.40 7.70 1.88
N SER A 132 -12.27 7.58 2.87
CA SER A 132 -13.67 8.00 2.77
C SER A 132 -13.80 9.50 2.51
N SER A 133 -13.01 10.33 3.20
CA SER A 133 -12.92 11.77 2.95
C SER A 133 -12.49 12.09 1.51
N ILE A 134 -11.46 11.39 1.01
CA ILE A 134 -10.99 11.54 -0.37
C ILE A 134 -12.11 11.22 -1.36
N THR A 135 -12.80 10.09 -1.19
CA THR A 135 -13.82 9.64 -2.15
C THR A 135 -15.04 10.54 -2.19
N GLU A 136 -15.47 11.05 -1.04
CA GLU A 136 -16.57 12.02 -0.93
C GLU A 136 -16.22 13.33 -1.65
N LYS A 137 -15.07 13.90 -1.34
CA LYS A 137 -14.60 15.15 -1.95
C LYS A 137 -14.29 15.01 -3.43
N LEU A 138 -13.79 13.85 -3.90
CA LEU A 138 -13.56 13.61 -5.32
C LEU A 138 -14.86 13.68 -6.14
N THR A 139 -15.97 13.23 -5.59
CA THR A 139 -17.27 13.32 -6.26
C THR A 139 -17.65 14.78 -6.46
N GLU A 140 -17.63 15.58 -5.39
CA GLU A 140 -17.90 17.02 -5.44
C GLU A 140 -16.92 17.76 -6.37
N TYR A 141 -15.63 17.44 -6.28
CA TYR A 141 -14.60 18.03 -7.14
C TYR A 141 -14.91 17.84 -8.63
N TYR A 142 -15.26 16.62 -9.04
CA TYR A 142 -15.55 16.34 -10.45
C TYR A 142 -16.85 17.00 -10.92
N GLU A 143 -17.87 17.10 -10.08
CA GLU A 143 -19.09 17.83 -10.40
C GLU A 143 -18.81 19.32 -10.68
N ILE A 144 -17.98 19.95 -9.84
CA ILE A 144 -17.57 21.35 -10.04
C ILE A 144 -16.70 21.48 -11.30
N CYS A 145 -15.75 20.57 -11.53
CA CYS A 145 -14.90 20.58 -12.71
C CYS A 145 -15.72 20.46 -14.00
N ASP A 146 -16.70 19.55 -14.03
CA ASP A 146 -17.58 19.35 -15.19
C ASP A 146 -18.40 20.63 -15.47
N ALA A 147 -18.90 21.33 -14.45
CA ALA A 147 -19.60 22.59 -14.60
C ALA A 147 -18.67 23.71 -15.13
N VAL A 148 -17.43 23.76 -14.68
CA VAL A 148 -16.41 24.68 -15.18
C VAL A 148 -16.10 24.42 -16.66
N LEU A 149 -15.91 23.14 -17.03
CA LEU A 149 -15.67 22.75 -18.42
C LEU A 149 -16.85 23.10 -19.34
N GLU A 150 -18.08 22.79 -18.94
CA GLU A 150 -19.28 23.13 -19.72
C GLU A 150 -19.38 24.64 -19.98
N LYS A 151 -18.98 25.45 -19.00
CA LYS A 151 -18.99 26.91 -19.14
C LYS A 151 -17.86 27.42 -20.03
N GLY A 152 -16.64 26.85 -19.93
CA GLY A 152 -15.42 27.42 -20.51
C GLY A 152 -14.96 26.81 -21.82
N LYS A 153 -15.29 25.53 -22.11
CA LYS A 153 -14.66 24.76 -23.21
C LYS A 153 -14.98 25.22 -24.63
N ASN A 154 -16.10 25.83 -24.89
CA ASN A 154 -16.56 26.17 -26.25
C ASN A 154 -16.91 27.63 -26.44
N THR A 155 -16.46 28.51 -25.55
CA THR A 155 -16.84 29.92 -25.65
C THR A 155 -15.81 30.74 -26.44
N GLN A 156 -16.30 31.52 -27.41
CA GLN A 156 -15.57 32.62 -28.03
C GLN A 156 -15.71 33.90 -27.19
N ASP A 157 -16.64 33.93 -26.24
CA ASP A 157 -16.89 35.04 -25.35
C ASP A 157 -15.85 35.07 -24.23
N ILE A 158 -15.08 36.16 -24.20
CA ILE A 158 -13.99 36.38 -23.24
C ILE A 158 -14.54 36.48 -21.81
N ASP A 159 -15.70 37.10 -21.63
CA ASP A 159 -16.29 37.29 -20.31
C ASP A 159 -16.75 35.94 -19.71
N VAL A 160 -17.41 35.10 -20.51
CA VAL A 160 -17.82 33.75 -20.11
C VAL A 160 -16.60 32.88 -19.76
N ARG A 161 -15.51 33.04 -20.51
CA ARG A 161 -14.25 32.33 -20.21
C ARG A 161 -13.64 32.79 -18.89
N HIS A 162 -13.59 34.10 -18.65
CA HIS A 162 -13.13 34.65 -17.39
C HIS A 162 -13.97 34.17 -16.21
N GLU A 163 -15.30 34.10 -16.38
CA GLU A 163 -16.16 33.52 -15.34
C GLU A 163 -15.85 32.04 -15.06
N ALA A 164 -15.57 31.21 -16.08
CA ALA A 164 -15.15 29.83 -15.90
C ALA A 164 -13.80 29.73 -15.18
N GLN A 165 -12.84 30.58 -15.53
CA GLN A 165 -11.54 30.66 -14.84
C GLN A 165 -11.68 31.12 -13.38
N GLN A 166 -12.53 32.09 -13.12
CA GLN A 166 -12.83 32.54 -11.75
C GLN A 166 -13.48 31.43 -10.93
N MET A 167 -14.45 30.73 -11.51
CA MET A 167 -15.07 29.57 -10.88
C MET A 167 -14.06 28.46 -10.57
N ALA A 168 -13.12 28.20 -11.48
CA ALA A 168 -12.02 27.24 -11.25
C ALA A 168 -11.11 27.69 -10.11
N TYR A 169 -10.85 28.99 -9.98
CA TYR A 169 -10.05 29.53 -8.89
C TYR A 169 -10.77 29.47 -7.54
N ASP A 170 -12.04 29.87 -7.50
CA ASP A 170 -12.80 30.03 -6.25
C ASP A 170 -13.34 28.70 -5.69
N GLN A 171 -13.68 27.75 -6.57
CA GLN A 171 -14.36 26.50 -6.18
C GLN A 171 -13.48 25.27 -6.35
N VAL A 172 -12.80 25.11 -7.51
CA VAL A 172 -11.98 23.91 -7.77
C VAL A 172 -10.68 23.91 -6.99
N ALA A 173 -10.00 25.09 -6.90
CA ALA A 173 -8.66 25.11 -6.29
C ALA A 173 -8.68 24.79 -4.78
N PRO A 174 -9.63 25.28 -3.96
CA PRO A 174 -9.68 24.91 -2.54
C PRO A 174 -9.93 23.42 -2.31
N ILE A 175 -10.93 22.83 -2.98
CA ILE A 175 -11.28 21.42 -2.81
C ILE A 175 -10.17 20.50 -3.36
N TYR A 176 -9.49 20.92 -4.45
CA TYR A 176 -8.32 20.21 -4.94
C TYR A 176 -7.24 20.11 -3.86
N GLU A 177 -6.93 21.23 -3.20
CA GLU A 177 -5.88 21.24 -2.17
C GLU A 177 -6.24 20.35 -0.99
N GLU A 178 -7.48 20.36 -0.55
CA GLU A 178 -7.94 19.48 0.52
C GLU A 178 -7.79 18.00 0.16
N ILE A 179 -8.23 17.61 -1.04
CA ILE A 179 -8.10 16.23 -1.53
C ILE A 179 -6.63 15.83 -1.62
N TYR A 180 -5.79 16.71 -2.18
CA TYR A 180 -4.37 16.45 -2.34
C TYR A 180 -3.69 16.22 -0.97
N GLN A 181 -4.02 17.05 0.03
CA GLN A 181 -3.51 16.89 1.39
C GLN A 181 -4.00 15.59 2.05
N ASP A 182 -5.24 15.19 1.82
CA ASP A 182 -5.75 13.92 2.32
C ASP A 182 -5.06 12.71 1.62
N MET A 183 -4.75 12.82 0.32
CA MET A 183 -3.96 11.79 -0.39
C MET A 183 -2.52 11.70 0.16
N VAL A 184 -1.88 12.82 0.50
CA VAL A 184 -0.56 12.86 1.15
C VAL A 184 -0.63 12.16 2.51
N LYS A 185 -1.63 12.48 3.35
CA LYS A 185 -1.82 11.82 4.66
C LYS A 185 -2.04 10.32 4.51
N LEU A 186 -2.80 9.88 3.49
CA LEU A 186 -3.01 8.46 3.23
C LEU A 186 -1.70 7.75 2.87
N MET A 187 -0.85 8.38 2.05
CA MET A 187 0.47 7.86 1.71
C MET A 187 1.38 7.79 2.93
N GLU A 188 1.39 8.83 3.77
CA GLU A 188 2.18 8.86 5.01
C GLU A 188 1.74 7.77 5.99
N ALA A 189 0.43 7.60 6.21
CA ALA A 189 -0.12 6.56 7.07
C ALA A 189 0.25 5.16 6.56
N ASN A 190 0.15 4.93 5.26
CA ASN A 190 0.54 3.67 4.63
C ASN A 190 2.04 3.39 4.79
N THR A 191 2.90 4.40 4.64
CA THR A 191 4.34 4.28 4.84
C THR A 191 4.68 3.94 6.30
N GLU A 192 4.08 4.63 7.26
CA GLU A 192 4.30 4.39 8.70
C GLU A 192 3.90 2.96 9.11
N HIS A 193 2.82 2.44 8.57
CA HIS A 193 2.40 1.06 8.80
C HIS A 193 3.38 0.05 8.20
N GLY A 194 3.92 0.34 6.99
CA GLY A 194 4.97 -0.46 6.36
C GLY A 194 6.23 -0.54 7.22
N ASP A 195 6.71 0.59 7.74
CA ASP A 195 7.89 0.68 8.61
C ASP A 195 7.70 -0.07 9.93
N LYS A 196 6.51 0.00 10.53
CA LYS A 196 6.18 -0.78 11.74
C LYS A 196 6.23 -2.28 11.48
N LEU A 197 5.73 -2.72 10.33
CA LEU A 197 5.75 -4.13 9.96
C LEU A 197 7.18 -4.61 9.66
N GLU A 198 8.00 -3.81 9.00
CA GLU A 198 9.42 -4.12 8.76
C GLU A 198 10.16 -4.34 10.08
N LYS A 199 9.98 -3.46 11.06
CA LYS A 199 10.59 -3.61 12.39
C LYS A 199 10.18 -4.91 13.09
N ILE A 200 8.92 -5.32 12.95
CA ILE A 200 8.44 -6.60 13.50
C ILE A 200 9.09 -7.78 12.79
N LEU A 201 9.25 -7.71 11.46
CA LEU A 201 9.85 -8.78 10.66
C LEU A 201 11.36 -8.94 10.93
N THR A 202 12.06 -7.86 11.26
CA THR A 202 13.51 -7.88 11.54
C THR A 202 13.84 -8.31 12.96
N MET A 203 12.87 -8.33 13.90
CA MET A 203 13.05 -8.77 15.29
C MET A 203 12.78 -10.28 15.49
N VAL A 204 12.44 -11.03 14.46
CA VAL A 204 12.17 -12.47 14.47
C VAL A 204 13.33 -13.23 13.84
#